data_b2b29176c2c7fcd8f8583eb22ac3cbb4
#
_entry.id   b2b29176c2c7fcd8f8583eb22ac3cbb4
#
_cell.length_a   1.000
_cell.length_b   1.000
_cell.length_c   1.000
_cell.angle_alpha   90.00
_cell.angle_beta   90.00
_cell.angle_gamma   90.00
#
_symmetry.space_group_name_H-M   'P 1'
#
loop_
_entity.id
_entity.type
_entity.pdbx_description
1 polymer ?
#
loop_
_entity_poly.entity_id
_entity_poly.type
_entity_poly.pdbx_seq_one_letter_code
_entity_poly.pdbx_strand_id
1 'polypeptide(L)'
;MSLRTRLLLALLATSVVTLAVAALALLSPLQTRLRDESRNSVRSTVQATRGTIEAQLHHGDDWAYSSPAADTMRKLADRTGARVLLYQVPIDLNTFPPFDSGSGSTKTDDVFTVLGNGGRTVVSNTEAEGTRLAVPLPVTKPRFVLAVRRPDTESAQAVDVVRSAFVTAAVIGLGVALLLGILLSTGLSRRLGRLRRSALALAADGVNAPPPPVDSGQDEVGDLARALGSMQRALRRQEEARRAFVATASHELRTPLTSLQGNLELLTEDLDAGHLDVEEAGAVLRGAQGQLRRLANLASELLDLSRLDAGVELRREPVEIGELARAVAAEFELRTRDRSVALEVVPPTGPVWAAGDPGAVARVARILIDNALRFSPAGEAIRVTAAYHGDRATLEVADRGPGVLQDEGELIFERFQRGTRTGGEGGFGLGLAIGRELAHRLGGQLALAPPPAGKTGARFVLTLPIELPRGSSTEDGDAGDAPAEHPTLP
;
A
#
# COMPACT_ATOMS: atom_id res chain seq x y z
N MET A 1 -13.46 16.43 -13.68
CA MET A 1 -12.34 16.13 -14.60
C MET A 1 -11.86 14.70 -14.35
N SER A 2 -11.69 13.92 -15.41
CA SER A 2 -11.20 12.52 -15.30
C SER A 2 -9.72 12.49 -14.88
N LEU A 3 -9.26 11.40 -14.27
CA LEU A 3 -7.86 11.20 -13.92
C LEU A 3 -6.94 11.39 -15.16
N ARG A 4 -7.41 10.95 -16.33
CA ARG A 4 -6.72 11.14 -17.62
C ARG A 4 -6.44 12.60 -17.91
N THR A 5 -7.47 13.44 -17.79
CA THR A 5 -7.38 14.88 -18.07
C THR A 5 -6.42 15.58 -17.11
N ARG A 6 -6.43 15.18 -15.84
CA ARG A 6 -5.51 15.75 -14.83
C ARG A 6 -4.06 15.38 -15.09
N LEU A 7 -3.78 14.13 -15.44
CA LEU A 7 -2.42 13.67 -15.76
C LEU A 7 -1.88 14.32 -17.03
N LEU A 8 -2.69 14.39 -18.09
CA LEU A 8 -2.31 15.08 -19.34
C LEU A 8 -2.04 16.57 -19.12
N LEU A 9 -2.91 17.26 -18.37
CA LEU A 9 -2.72 18.67 -18.08
C LEU A 9 -1.46 18.92 -17.22
N ALA A 10 -1.18 18.05 -16.23
CA ALA A 10 0.02 18.18 -15.42
C ALA A 10 1.30 17.99 -16.25
N LEU A 11 1.36 16.96 -17.09
CA LEU A 11 2.50 16.71 -17.99
C LEU A 11 2.69 17.85 -18.99
N LEU A 12 1.62 18.37 -19.57
CA LEU A 12 1.66 19.47 -20.53
C LEU A 12 2.09 20.78 -19.85
N ALA A 13 1.57 21.07 -18.65
CA ALA A 13 1.94 22.23 -17.87
C ALA A 13 3.42 22.20 -17.47
N THR A 14 3.92 21.08 -16.96
CA THR A 14 5.34 20.93 -16.61
C THR A 14 6.23 21.09 -17.83
N SER A 15 5.87 20.49 -18.98
CA SER A 15 6.64 20.65 -20.23
C SER A 15 6.68 22.10 -20.72
N VAL A 16 5.55 22.79 -20.69
CA VAL A 16 5.48 24.22 -21.09
C VAL A 16 6.31 25.10 -20.15
N VAL A 17 6.19 24.89 -18.85
CA VAL A 17 6.98 25.66 -17.85
C VAL A 17 8.48 25.41 -18.05
N THR A 18 8.89 24.16 -18.22
CA THR A 18 10.31 23.81 -18.44
C THR A 18 10.85 24.45 -19.71
N LEU A 19 10.09 24.40 -20.80
CA LEU A 19 10.48 25.04 -22.06
C LEU A 19 10.55 26.56 -21.94
N ALA A 20 9.61 27.19 -21.25
CA ALA A 20 9.62 28.63 -21.01
C ALA A 20 10.84 29.07 -20.18
N VAL A 21 11.16 28.32 -19.11
CA VAL A 21 12.35 28.59 -18.30
C VAL A 21 13.63 28.39 -19.12
N ALA A 22 13.72 27.35 -19.91
CA ALA A 22 14.87 27.08 -20.77
C ALA A 22 15.04 28.18 -21.85
N ALA A 23 13.95 28.65 -22.44
CA ALA A 23 13.98 29.76 -23.38
C ALA A 23 14.52 31.04 -22.74
N LEU A 24 14.00 31.41 -21.59
CA LEU A 24 14.47 32.61 -20.86
C LEU A 24 15.93 32.49 -20.43
N ALA A 25 16.34 31.30 -19.96
CA ALA A 25 17.70 31.07 -19.48
C ALA A 25 18.74 31.06 -20.61
N LEU A 26 18.35 30.68 -21.85
CA LEU A 26 19.28 30.58 -22.97
C LEU A 26 19.28 31.83 -23.85
N LEU A 27 18.11 32.33 -24.26
CA LEU A 27 17.99 33.40 -25.25
C LEU A 27 18.42 34.76 -24.70
N SER A 28 18.02 35.09 -23.46
CA SER A 28 18.34 36.39 -22.86
C SER A 28 19.87 36.59 -22.63
N PRO A 29 20.61 35.66 -22.02
CA PRO A 29 22.07 35.79 -21.88
C PRO A 29 22.81 35.79 -23.23
N LEU A 30 22.32 35.03 -24.18
CA LEU A 30 22.93 34.95 -25.52
C LEU A 30 22.88 36.30 -26.20
N GLN A 31 21.71 36.96 -26.22
CA GLN A 31 21.56 38.30 -26.80
C GLN A 31 22.49 39.31 -26.12
N THR A 32 22.54 39.30 -24.79
CA THR A 32 23.38 40.24 -24.04
C THR A 32 24.87 40.02 -24.35
N ARG A 33 25.33 38.77 -24.37
CA ARG A 33 26.74 38.43 -24.65
C ARG A 33 27.15 38.82 -26.08
N LEU A 34 26.30 38.49 -27.05
CA LEU A 34 26.62 38.86 -28.44
C LEU A 34 26.71 40.38 -28.64
N ARG A 35 25.84 41.16 -28.00
CA ARG A 35 25.89 42.62 -28.01
C ARG A 35 27.15 43.15 -27.33
N ASP A 36 27.50 42.61 -26.14
CA ASP A 36 28.71 43.02 -25.42
C ASP A 36 29.98 42.68 -26.19
N GLU A 37 30.03 41.50 -26.83
CA GLU A 37 31.13 41.09 -27.70
C GLU A 37 31.30 42.03 -28.88
N SER A 38 30.21 42.35 -29.62
CA SER A 38 30.19 43.30 -30.74
C SER A 38 30.69 44.67 -30.29
N ARG A 39 30.18 45.18 -29.17
CA ARG A 39 30.62 46.46 -28.59
C ARG A 39 32.09 46.50 -28.23
N ASN A 40 32.60 45.45 -27.55
CA ASN A 40 33.97 45.37 -27.13
C ASN A 40 34.93 45.20 -28.32
N SER A 41 34.55 44.46 -29.34
CA SER A 41 35.30 44.30 -30.58
C SER A 41 35.46 45.62 -31.33
N VAL A 42 34.37 46.34 -31.53
CA VAL A 42 34.40 47.68 -32.19
C VAL A 42 35.26 48.65 -31.35
N ARG A 43 35.06 48.70 -30.04
CA ARG A 43 35.80 49.59 -29.15
C ARG A 43 37.32 49.31 -29.13
N SER A 44 37.71 48.03 -29.05
CA SER A 44 39.16 47.67 -29.03
C SER A 44 39.82 48.01 -30.39
N THR A 45 39.16 47.71 -31.50
CA THR A 45 39.69 48.03 -32.83
C THR A 45 39.85 49.51 -33.08
N VAL A 46 38.85 50.31 -32.66
CA VAL A 46 38.88 51.75 -32.79
C VAL A 46 39.99 52.32 -31.87
N GLN A 47 40.15 51.86 -30.65
CA GLN A 47 41.23 52.29 -29.73
C GLN A 47 42.63 51.97 -30.32
N ALA A 48 42.81 50.80 -30.91
CA ALA A 48 44.11 50.41 -31.52
C ALA A 48 44.46 51.30 -32.74
N THR A 49 43.46 51.73 -33.50
CA THR A 49 43.67 52.53 -34.73
C THR A 49 43.65 54.04 -34.50
N ARG A 50 43.14 54.47 -33.35
CA ARG A 50 42.97 55.90 -33.03
C ARG A 50 44.24 56.71 -33.12
N GLY A 51 45.32 56.25 -32.48
CA GLY A 51 46.62 56.94 -32.48
C GLY A 51 47.22 57.12 -33.88
N THR A 52 47.01 56.14 -34.77
CA THR A 52 47.47 56.23 -36.16
C THR A 52 46.69 57.31 -36.94
N ILE A 53 45.35 57.34 -36.74
CA ILE A 53 44.48 58.35 -37.37
C ILE A 53 44.84 59.75 -36.86
N GLU A 54 45.05 59.89 -35.57
CA GLU A 54 45.45 61.18 -34.91
C GLU A 54 46.80 61.68 -35.50
N ALA A 55 47.83 60.82 -35.60
CA ALA A 55 49.13 61.18 -36.16
C ALA A 55 49.02 61.59 -37.63
N GLN A 56 48.22 60.94 -38.41
CA GLN A 56 48.02 61.24 -39.82
C GLN A 56 47.26 62.54 -40.08
N LEU A 57 46.34 62.90 -39.19
CA LEU A 57 45.60 64.18 -39.25
C LEU A 57 46.48 65.37 -38.84
N HIS A 58 47.56 65.17 -38.07
CA HIS A 58 48.49 66.26 -37.68
C HIS A 58 49.47 66.63 -38.82
N HIS A 59 49.69 65.83 -39.87
CA HIS A 59 50.75 66.01 -40.85
C HIS A 59 50.27 66.55 -42.20
N GLY A 60 49.00 66.95 -42.38
CA GLY A 60 48.51 67.43 -43.65
C GLY A 60 47.34 68.36 -43.59
N ASP A 61 47.44 69.48 -44.31
CA ASP A 61 46.34 70.41 -44.45
C ASP A 61 45.24 69.96 -45.45
N ASP A 62 45.48 68.89 -46.22
CA ASP A 62 44.61 68.40 -47.25
C ASP A 62 44.23 66.92 -46.96
N TRP A 63 43.22 66.75 -46.17
CA TRP A 63 42.76 65.42 -45.73
C TRP A 63 41.50 64.97 -46.51
N ALA A 64 41.46 65.23 -47.76
CA ALA A 64 40.48 64.76 -48.70
C ALA A 64 40.51 63.19 -48.81
N TYR A 65 39.51 62.58 -49.46
CA TYR A 65 39.28 61.12 -49.58
C TYR A 65 40.48 60.25 -50.03
N SER A 66 41.58 60.87 -50.49
CA SER A 66 42.82 60.23 -50.98
C SER A 66 43.95 60.31 -49.95
N SER A 67 43.76 60.80 -48.75
CA SER A 67 44.76 60.93 -47.69
C SER A 67 45.10 59.60 -47.02
N PRO A 68 46.29 59.43 -46.45
CA PRO A 68 46.63 58.23 -45.61
C PRO A 68 45.68 57.98 -44.45
N ALA A 69 45.10 59.05 -43.90
CA ALA A 69 44.10 58.97 -42.85
C ALA A 69 42.77 58.32 -43.38
N ALA A 70 42.37 58.69 -44.60
CA ALA A 70 41.23 58.10 -45.28
C ALA A 70 41.42 56.59 -45.54
N ASP A 71 42.61 56.15 -45.93
CA ASP A 71 42.92 54.74 -46.12
C ASP A 71 42.92 54.00 -44.81
N THR A 72 43.40 54.58 -43.73
CA THR A 72 43.34 53.96 -42.40
C THR A 72 41.88 53.85 -41.90
N MET A 73 41.05 54.85 -42.16
CA MET A 73 39.63 54.81 -41.85
C MET A 73 38.84 53.80 -42.69
N ARG A 74 39.20 53.62 -44.01
CA ARG A 74 38.62 52.55 -44.82
C ARG A 74 39.01 51.15 -44.27
N LYS A 75 40.28 50.93 -43.96
CA LYS A 75 40.73 49.70 -43.30
C LYS A 75 40.05 49.44 -41.95
N LEU A 76 39.73 50.50 -41.20
CA LEU A 76 38.97 50.39 -39.98
C LEU A 76 37.53 49.98 -40.28
N ALA A 77 36.89 50.54 -41.27
CA ALA A 77 35.54 50.20 -41.71
C ALA A 77 35.50 48.71 -42.13
N ASP A 78 36.43 48.21 -42.95
CA ASP A 78 36.53 46.84 -43.42
C ASP A 78 36.75 45.86 -42.27
N ARG A 79 37.63 46.20 -41.32
CA ARG A 79 37.91 45.34 -40.14
C ARG A 79 36.77 45.24 -39.14
N THR A 80 36.02 46.33 -38.99
CA THR A 80 34.90 46.38 -38.01
C THR A 80 33.55 46.01 -38.65
N GLY A 81 33.45 45.93 -39.99
CA GLY A 81 32.17 45.85 -40.71
C GLY A 81 31.26 47.03 -40.39
N ALA A 82 31.84 48.16 -40.06
CA ALA A 82 31.11 49.34 -39.59
C ALA A 82 31.27 50.51 -40.56
N ARG A 83 30.24 51.37 -40.61
CA ARG A 83 30.38 52.67 -41.24
C ARG A 83 31.22 53.61 -40.40
N VAL A 84 32.28 54.14 -40.95
CA VAL A 84 33.18 55.08 -40.28
C VAL A 84 32.97 56.48 -40.86
N LEU A 85 32.73 57.43 -39.99
CA LEU A 85 32.49 58.83 -40.33
C LEU A 85 33.43 59.74 -39.54
N LEU A 86 33.96 60.76 -40.19
CA LEU A 86 34.75 61.78 -39.54
C LEU A 86 33.98 63.10 -39.58
N TYR A 87 33.74 63.72 -38.45
CA TYR A 87 33.08 65.01 -38.34
C TYR A 87 34.08 66.08 -37.85
N GLN A 88 34.05 67.26 -38.51
CA GLN A 88 34.81 68.40 -38.08
C GLN A 88 34.00 69.25 -37.10
N VAL A 89 34.60 69.81 -36.07
CA VAL A 89 33.95 70.65 -35.07
C VAL A 89 34.37 72.12 -35.26
N PRO A 90 33.44 73.08 -35.39
CA PRO A 90 32.00 72.98 -35.22
C PRO A 90 31.31 72.18 -36.34
N ILE A 91 30.30 71.36 -36.00
CA ILE A 91 29.58 70.51 -36.95
C ILE A 91 28.62 71.43 -37.72
N ASP A 92 28.80 71.51 -39.04
CA ASP A 92 27.83 72.03 -39.96
C ASP A 92 26.99 70.90 -40.52
N LEU A 93 25.71 70.87 -40.21
CA LEU A 93 24.78 69.82 -40.59
C LEU A 93 24.44 69.92 -42.11
N ASN A 94 24.78 71.03 -42.79
CA ASN A 94 24.54 71.26 -44.18
C ASN A 94 25.71 70.80 -45.06
N THR A 95 26.84 70.45 -44.45
CA THR A 95 28.01 69.91 -45.16
C THR A 95 28.17 68.41 -44.91
N PHE A 96 28.60 67.69 -45.94
CA PHE A 96 28.91 66.28 -45.85
C PHE A 96 30.09 66.07 -44.89
N PRO A 97 30.10 64.97 -44.10
CA PRO A 97 31.23 64.65 -43.26
C PRO A 97 32.49 64.56 -44.12
N PRO A 98 33.63 65.06 -43.65
CA PRO A 98 34.90 65.06 -44.40
C PRO A 98 35.31 63.63 -44.87
N PHE A 99 34.92 62.63 -44.15
CA PHE A 99 35.08 61.22 -44.53
C PHE A 99 33.83 60.44 -44.20
N ASP A 100 33.36 59.60 -45.12
CA ASP A 100 32.28 58.64 -44.97
C ASP A 100 32.62 57.37 -45.74
N SER A 101 32.71 56.24 -45.03
CA SER A 101 33.10 54.95 -45.65
C SER A 101 31.94 54.25 -46.37
N GLY A 102 30.71 54.70 -46.32
CA GLY A 102 29.64 54.03 -47.00
C GLY A 102 28.25 54.04 -46.35
N SER A 103 27.47 52.97 -46.55
CA SER A 103 26.07 52.83 -46.17
C SER A 103 25.87 52.57 -44.65
N GLY A 104 24.85 53.16 -44.06
CA GLY A 104 24.44 52.96 -42.66
C GLY A 104 23.74 54.22 -42.08
N SER A 105 23.49 54.24 -40.78
CA SER A 105 22.81 55.35 -40.10
C SER A 105 23.61 56.66 -40.21
N THR A 106 22.95 57.77 -40.57
CA THR A 106 23.49 59.11 -40.62
C THR A 106 23.16 59.97 -39.44
N LYS A 107 22.47 59.43 -38.43
CA LYS A 107 22.11 60.19 -37.23
C LYS A 107 23.36 60.65 -36.48
N THR A 108 23.35 61.90 -36.00
CA THR A 108 24.52 62.57 -35.43
C THR A 108 24.40 62.78 -33.92
N ASP A 109 23.37 62.26 -33.25
CA ASP A 109 23.08 62.41 -31.82
C ASP A 109 24.22 61.88 -30.91
N ASP A 110 24.89 60.79 -31.31
CA ASP A 110 26.09 60.25 -30.64
C ASP A 110 27.28 61.25 -30.64
N VAL A 111 27.46 61.93 -31.78
CA VAL A 111 28.51 62.90 -31.96
C VAL A 111 28.22 64.17 -31.11
N PHE A 112 26.98 64.65 -31.11
CA PHE A 112 26.56 65.75 -30.24
C PHE A 112 26.68 65.43 -28.77
N THR A 113 26.40 64.17 -28.39
CA THR A 113 26.59 63.70 -26.99
C THR A 113 28.07 63.75 -26.58
N VAL A 114 29.01 63.37 -27.45
CA VAL A 114 30.46 63.50 -27.21
C VAL A 114 30.83 64.97 -26.92
N LEU A 115 30.31 65.87 -27.73
CA LEU A 115 30.59 67.30 -27.55
C LEU A 115 30.00 67.87 -26.26
N GLY A 116 28.78 67.50 -25.93
CA GLY A 116 28.09 67.89 -24.68
C GLY A 116 28.73 67.34 -23.42
N ASN A 117 29.36 66.15 -23.51
CA ASN A 117 30.03 65.48 -22.37
C ASN A 117 31.51 65.84 -22.19
N GLY A 118 31.91 67.01 -22.64
CA GLY A 118 33.30 67.47 -22.48
C GLY A 118 34.33 66.66 -23.27
N GLY A 119 33.95 66.06 -24.40
CA GLY A 119 34.84 65.30 -25.24
C GLY A 119 35.18 63.88 -24.75
N ARG A 120 34.32 63.26 -23.96
CA ARG A 120 34.47 61.85 -23.55
C ARG A 120 33.88 60.89 -24.63
N THR A 121 34.53 59.75 -24.84
CA THR A 121 34.05 58.73 -25.72
C THR A 121 32.66 58.26 -25.33
N VAL A 122 31.73 58.21 -26.24
CA VAL A 122 30.37 57.77 -26.05
C VAL A 122 30.19 56.43 -26.79
N VAL A 123 29.63 55.43 -26.10
CA VAL A 123 29.29 54.16 -26.68
C VAL A 123 27.83 53.90 -26.39
N SER A 124 27.04 53.68 -27.43
CA SER A 124 25.63 53.24 -27.34
C SER A 124 25.42 51.98 -28.16
N ASN A 125 24.57 51.11 -27.69
CA ASN A 125 24.14 49.93 -28.43
C ASN A 125 22.61 49.81 -28.25
N THR A 126 21.87 49.91 -29.34
CA THR A 126 20.41 49.82 -29.36
C THR A 126 19.98 48.78 -30.38
N GLU A 127 18.86 48.10 -30.13
CA GLU A 127 18.33 47.07 -31.07
C GLU A 127 18.06 47.60 -32.47
N ALA A 128 17.67 48.87 -32.59
CA ALA A 128 17.29 49.45 -33.85
C ALA A 128 18.49 49.99 -34.69
N GLU A 129 19.60 50.31 -34.03
CA GLU A 129 20.68 51.04 -34.70
C GLU A 129 22.06 50.37 -34.59
N GLY A 130 22.14 49.25 -33.87
CA GLY A 130 23.39 48.52 -33.64
C GLY A 130 24.37 49.24 -32.70
N THR A 131 25.64 48.90 -32.80
CA THR A 131 26.70 49.44 -31.97
C THR A 131 27.18 50.77 -32.58
N ARG A 132 27.09 51.84 -31.80
CA ARG A 132 27.54 53.20 -32.16
C ARG A 132 28.63 53.64 -31.20
N LEU A 133 29.74 54.04 -31.72
CA LEU A 133 30.89 54.54 -30.98
C LEU A 133 31.30 55.88 -31.51
N ALA A 134 31.32 56.90 -30.69
CA ALA A 134 31.85 58.22 -31.07
C ALA A 134 33.05 58.56 -30.17
N VAL A 135 34.20 58.84 -30.81
CA VAL A 135 35.47 59.12 -30.14
C VAL A 135 36.01 60.47 -30.57
N PRO A 136 36.30 61.38 -29.64
CA PRO A 136 36.94 62.63 -29.95
C PRO A 136 38.42 62.40 -30.30
N LEU A 137 38.87 63.03 -31.37
CA LEU A 137 40.30 63.05 -31.73
C LEU A 137 40.93 64.37 -31.24
N PRO A 138 41.96 64.34 -30.37
CA PRO A 138 42.55 65.55 -29.76
C PRO A 138 43.54 66.22 -30.73
N VAL A 139 43.04 66.58 -31.89
CA VAL A 139 43.83 67.35 -32.88
C VAL A 139 43.64 68.84 -32.58
N THR A 140 44.71 69.63 -32.64
CA THR A 140 44.78 70.97 -32.06
C THR A 140 43.90 72.03 -32.73
N LYS A 141 43.66 71.93 -34.02
CA LYS A 141 42.64 72.70 -34.82
C LYS A 141 42.74 72.22 -36.28
N PRO A 142 41.67 71.86 -36.96
CA PRO A 142 40.30 71.74 -36.41
C PRO A 142 40.14 70.49 -35.50
N ARG A 143 39.12 70.51 -34.59
CA ARG A 143 38.78 69.30 -33.79
C ARG A 143 37.95 68.32 -34.59
N PHE A 144 38.19 67.06 -34.40
CA PHE A 144 37.44 65.96 -35.11
C PHE A 144 36.79 65.01 -34.16
N VAL A 145 35.68 64.43 -34.58
CA VAL A 145 35.03 63.28 -33.88
C VAL A 145 34.90 62.13 -34.90
N LEU A 146 35.49 60.98 -34.52
CA LEU A 146 35.38 59.73 -35.27
C LEU A 146 34.13 58.99 -34.80
N ALA A 147 33.16 58.79 -35.65
CA ALA A 147 31.98 57.99 -35.39
C ALA A 147 32.04 56.67 -36.14
N VAL A 148 31.87 55.55 -35.45
CA VAL A 148 31.86 54.18 -35.99
C VAL A 148 30.52 53.54 -35.68
N ARG A 149 29.83 53.06 -36.67
CA ARG A 149 28.47 52.53 -36.61
C ARG A 149 28.37 51.16 -37.25
N ARG A 150 28.23 50.11 -36.42
CA ARG A 150 28.07 48.74 -36.87
C ARG A 150 26.62 48.31 -36.77
N PRO A 151 25.96 47.94 -37.85
CA PRO A 151 24.61 47.40 -37.77
C PRO A 151 24.61 46.02 -37.10
N ASP A 152 23.63 45.75 -36.29
CA ASP A 152 23.51 44.47 -35.54
C ASP A 152 22.88 43.33 -36.38
N THR A 153 22.98 43.39 -37.70
CA THR A 153 22.34 42.42 -38.61
C THR A 153 22.84 41.00 -38.43
N GLU A 154 24.13 40.79 -38.16
CA GLU A 154 24.71 39.47 -37.95
C GLU A 154 24.28 38.86 -36.62
N SER A 155 24.27 39.65 -35.53
CA SER A 155 23.83 39.21 -34.23
C SER A 155 22.33 38.91 -34.21
N ALA A 156 21.51 39.70 -34.91
CA ALA A 156 20.07 39.49 -35.05
C ALA A 156 19.75 38.18 -35.79
N GLN A 157 20.45 37.92 -36.90
CA GLN A 157 20.29 36.67 -37.65
C GLN A 157 20.67 35.44 -36.83
N ALA A 158 21.79 35.50 -36.08
CA ALA A 158 22.21 34.40 -35.23
C ALA A 158 21.17 34.10 -34.13
N VAL A 159 20.59 35.14 -33.51
CA VAL A 159 19.54 34.99 -32.51
C VAL A 159 18.27 34.39 -33.11
N ASP A 160 17.87 34.82 -34.33
CA ASP A 160 16.68 34.31 -35.01
C ASP A 160 16.83 32.84 -35.42
N VAL A 161 18.02 32.38 -35.82
CA VAL A 161 18.30 30.96 -36.12
C VAL A 161 18.18 30.14 -34.84
N VAL A 162 18.75 30.58 -33.73
CA VAL A 162 18.62 29.87 -32.43
C VAL A 162 17.18 29.85 -31.93
N ARG A 163 16.47 30.97 -32.08
CA ARG A 163 15.05 31.07 -31.69
C ARG A 163 14.17 30.12 -32.51
N SER A 164 14.35 30.08 -33.85
CA SER A 164 13.58 29.19 -34.71
C SER A 164 13.88 27.71 -34.41
N ALA A 165 15.15 27.36 -34.22
CA ALA A 165 15.54 26.00 -33.79
C ALA A 165 14.92 25.62 -32.46
N PHE A 166 14.92 26.54 -31.48
CA PHE A 166 14.31 26.32 -30.17
C PHE A 166 12.79 26.13 -30.28
N VAL A 167 12.09 26.96 -31.03
CA VAL A 167 10.64 26.81 -31.24
C VAL A 167 10.32 25.48 -31.92
N THR A 168 11.08 25.07 -32.91
CA THR A 168 10.91 23.79 -33.59
C THR A 168 11.10 22.62 -32.62
N ALA A 169 12.19 22.63 -31.84
CA ALA A 169 12.46 21.61 -30.81
C ALA A 169 11.35 21.59 -29.74
N ALA A 170 10.84 22.74 -29.32
CA ALA A 170 9.75 22.88 -28.38
C ALA A 170 8.45 22.24 -28.86
N VAL A 171 8.09 22.49 -30.12
CA VAL A 171 6.89 21.91 -30.75
C VAL A 171 6.99 20.39 -30.84
N ILE A 172 8.14 19.87 -31.29
CA ILE A 172 8.39 18.43 -31.39
C ILE A 172 8.35 17.80 -29.99
N GLY A 173 9.05 18.39 -29.02
CA GLY A 173 9.09 17.89 -27.64
C GLY A 173 7.70 17.86 -26.99
N LEU A 174 6.89 18.90 -27.21
CA LEU A 174 5.51 18.96 -26.73
C LEU A 174 4.62 17.88 -27.38
N GLY A 175 4.79 17.64 -28.68
CA GLY A 175 4.11 16.58 -29.43
C GLY A 175 4.42 15.20 -28.87
N VAL A 176 5.70 14.92 -28.61
CA VAL A 176 6.16 13.65 -27.99
C VAL A 176 5.61 13.49 -26.57
N ALA A 177 5.68 14.55 -25.75
CA ALA A 177 5.13 14.53 -24.39
C ALA A 177 3.61 14.28 -24.38
N LEU A 178 2.87 14.87 -25.30
CA LEU A 178 1.44 14.64 -25.47
C LEU A 178 1.13 13.19 -25.88
N LEU A 179 1.86 12.65 -26.84
CA LEU A 179 1.70 11.27 -27.30
C LEU A 179 1.96 10.26 -26.18
N LEU A 180 3.09 10.41 -25.49
CA LEU A 180 3.44 9.56 -24.35
C LEU A 180 2.42 9.69 -23.21
N GLY A 181 1.97 10.91 -22.91
CA GLY A 181 0.94 11.17 -21.92
C GLY A 181 -0.38 10.47 -22.25
N ILE A 182 -0.80 10.47 -23.51
CA ILE A 182 -2.01 9.76 -23.98
C ILE A 182 -1.83 8.25 -23.83
N LEU A 183 -0.70 7.69 -24.26
CA LEU A 183 -0.42 6.24 -24.18
C LEU A 183 -0.43 5.76 -22.72
N LEU A 184 0.32 6.41 -21.83
CA LEU A 184 0.39 6.06 -20.41
C LEU A 184 -0.97 6.23 -19.71
N SER A 185 -1.63 7.37 -19.95
CA SER A 185 -2.93 7.65 -19.33
C SER A 185 -4.03 6.70 -19.77
N THR A 186 -4.06 6.28 -21.03
CA THR A 186 -5.07 5.32 -21.53
C THR A 186 -4.83 3.92 -20.99
N GLY A 187 -3.57 3.47 -20.92
CA GLY A 187 -3.20 2.17 -20.35
C GLY A 187 -3.64 2.04 -18.89
N LEU A 188 -3.17 2.94 -18.04
CA LEU A 188 -3.48 2.95 -16.61
C LEU A 188 -4.98 3.09 -16.32
N SER A 189 -5.64 4.03 -17.02
CA SER A 189 -7.08 4.27 -16.82
C SER A 189 -7.95 3.10 -17.24
N ARG A 190 -7.56 2.34 -18.28
CA ARG A 190 -8.29 1.12 -18.69
C ARG A 190 -8.17 0.02 -17.64
N ARG A 191 -6.97 -0.17 -17.07
CA ARG A 191 -6.72 -1.16 -16.01
C ARG A 191 -7.50 -0.82 -14.74
N LEU A 192 -7.40 0.41 -14.24
CA LEU A 192 -8.18 0.89 -13.10
C LEU A 192 -9.69 0.83 -13.34
N GLY A 193 -10.14 1.17 -14.55
CA GLY A 193 -11.55 1.09 -14.92
C GLY A 193 -12.11 -0.34 -14.92
N ARG A 194 -11.29 -1.34 -15.25
CA ARG A 194 -11.65 -2.78 -15.15
C ARG A 194 -11.79 -3.19 -13.69
N LEU A 195 -10.78 -2.88 -12.85
CA LEU A 195 -10.81 -3.19 -11.42
C LEU A 195 -11.98 -2.53 -10.69
N ARG A 196 -12.25 -1.26 -10.99
CA ARG A 196 -13.43 -0.56 -10.45
C ARG A 196 -14.73 -1.28 -10.79
N ARG A 197 -14.90 -1.72 -12.05
CA ARG A 197 -16.11 -2.46 -12.45
C ARG A 197 -16.22 -3.80 -11.72
N SER A 198 -15.12 -4.55 -11.59
CA SER A 198 -15.11 -5.80 -10.83
C SER A 198 -15.43 -5.59 -9.34
N ALA A 199 -14.88 -4.54 -8.72
CA ALA A 199 -15.18 -4.20 -7.33
C ALA A 199 -16.65 -3.80 -7.15
N LEU A 200 -17.22 -3.01 -8.07
CA LEU A 200 -18.64 -2.64 -8.04
C LEU A 200 -19.55 -3.85 -8.30
N ALA A 201 -19.19 -4.75 -9.20
CA ALA A 201 -19.91 -5.99 -9.41
C ALA A 201 -19.87 -6.88 -8.16
N LEU A 202 -18.71 -6.98 -7.49
CA LEU A 202 -18.58 -7.71 -6.23
C LEU A 202 -19.44 -7.10 -5.12
N ALA A 203 -19.54 -5.79 -5.06
CA ALA A 203 -20.40 -5.09 -4.09
C ALA A 203 -21.90 -5.27 -4.38
N ALA A 204 -22.31 -5.35 -5.66
CA ALA A 204 -23.71 -5.51 -6.06
C ALA A 204 -24.16 -6.97 -6.03
N ASP A 205 -23.38 -7.87 -6.61
CA ASP A 205 -23.75 -9.27 -6.86
C ASP A 205 -23.11 -10.24 -5.85
N GLY A 206 -22.26 -9.73 -4.94
CA GLY A 206 -21.57 -10.51 -3.93
C GLY A 206 -20.73 -11.64 -4.55
N VAL A 207 -20.92 -12.85 -4.03
CA VAL A 207 -20.19 -14.05 -4.47
C VAL A 207 -20.46 -14.47 -5.93
N ASN A 208 -21.59 -14.04 -6.51
CA ASN A 208 -22.00 -14.36 -7.88
C ASN A 208 -21.32 -13.43 -8.90
N ALA A 209 -20.66 -12.37 -8.46
CA ALA A 209 -19.91 -11.48 -9.36
C ALA A 209 -18.88 -12.28 -10.20
N PRO A 210 -18.68 -11.93 -11.49
CA PRO A 210 -17.65 -12.55 -12.29
C PRO A 210 -16.25 -12.35 -11.67
N PRO A 211 -15.31 -13.29 -11.86
CA PRO A 211 -13.97 -13.15 -11.34
C PRO A 211 -13.30 -11.87 -11.93
N PRO A 212 -12.50 -11.16 -11.15
CA PRO A 212 -11.76 -10.02 -11.67
C PRO A 212 -10.82 -10.48 -12.80
N PRO A 213 -10.63 -9.65 -13.84
CA PRO A 213 -9.73 -10.00 -14.92
C PRO A 213 -8.31 -10.19 -14.37
N VAL A 214 -7.63 -11.21 -14.88
CA VAL A 214 -6.22 -11.45 -14.54
C VAL A 214 -5.40 -10.26 -15.03
N ASP A 215 -4.74 -9.58 -14.13
CA ASP A 215 -3.80 -8.52 -14.44
C ASP A 215 -2.38 -9.06 -14.21
N SER A 216 -1.61 -9.17 -15.30
CA SER A 216 -0.23 -9.67 -15.28
C SER A 216 0.81 -8.60 -14.91
N GLY A 217 0.38 -7.37 -14.62
CA GLY A 217 1.26 -6.29 -14.19
C GLY A 217 1.93 -6.60 -12.85
N GLN A 218 3.22 -6.25 -12.75
CA GLN A 218 4.00 -6.35 -11.51
C GLN A 218 4.07 -4.99 -10.79
N ASP A 219 3.09 -4.14 -11.01
CA ASP A 219 2.92 -2.82 -10.41
C ASP A 219 1.82 -2.83 -9.33
N GLU A 220 1.61 -1.69 -8.68
CA GLU A 220 0.63 -1.51 -7.61
C GLU A 220 -0.80 -1.84 -8.07
N VAL A 221 -1.10 -1.64 -9.35
CA VAL A 221 -2.41 -2.00 -9.94
C VAL A 221 -2.56 -3.50 -10.06
N GLY A 222 -1.49 -4.20 -10.42
CA GLY A 222 -1.43 -5.66 -10.45
C GLY A 222 -1.57 -6.26 -9.04
N ASP A 223 -0.92 -5.66 -8.03
CA ASP A 223 -1.06 -6.07 -6.63
C ASP A 223 -2.51 -5.91 -6.14
N LEU A 224 -3.13 -4.79 -6.44
CA LEU A 224 -4.54 -4.53 -6.11
C LEU A 224 -5.47 -5.54 -6.79
N ALA A 225 -5.19 -5.89 -8.06
CA ALA A 225 -5.98 -6.90 -8.78
C ALA A 225 -5.88 -8.28 -8.11
N ARG A 226 -4.66 -8.68 -7.70
CA ARG A 226 -4.41 -9.94 -6.98
C ARG A 226 -5.11 -9.97 -5.62
N ALA A 227 -5.02 -8.86 -4.87
CA ALA A 227 -5.70 -8.73 -3.57
C ALA A 227 -7.22 -8.83 -3.71
N LEU A 228 -7.83 -8.13 -4.68
CA LEU A 228 -9.27 -8.23 -4.97
C LEU A 228 -9.67 -9.66 -5.35
N GLY A 229 -8.87 -10.33 -6.19
CA GLY A 229 -9.11 -11.70 -6.58
C GLY A 229 -9.01 -12.69 -5.41
N SER A 230 -8.05 -12.50 -4.50
CA SER A 230 -7.92 -13.34 -3.30
C SER A 230 -9.10 -13.15 -2.33
N MET A 231 -9.54 -11.91 -2.13
CA MET A 231 -10.71 -11.58 -1.31
C MET A 231 -11.98 -12.22 -1.88
N GLN A 232 -12.21 -12.12 -3.19
CA GLN A 232 -13.38 -12.74 -3.82
C GLN A 232 -13.37 -14.27 -3.68
N ARG A 233 -12.21 -14.91 -3.83
CA ARG A 233 -12.07 -16.37 -3.62
C ARG A 233 -12.34 -16.78 -2.17
N ALA A 234 -11.88 -15.98 -1.21
CA ALA A 234 -12.16 -16.22 0.20
C ALA A 234 -13.65 -16.09 0.50
N LEU A 235 -14.32 -15.06 -0.02
CA LEU A 235 -15.77 -14.86 0.13
C LEU A 235 -16.59 -16.00 -0.50
N ARG A 236 -16.20 -16.48 -1.69
CA ARG A 236 -16.85 -17.64 -2.32
C ARG A 236 -16.72 -18.89 -1.47
N ARG A 237 -15.51 -19.21 -1.02
CA ARG A 237 -15.29 -20.38 -0.14
C ARG A 237 -16.12 -20.30 1.12
N GLN A 238 -16.22 -19.13 1.74
CA GLN A 238 -17.04 -18.91 2.92
C GLN A 238 -18.54 -19.15 2.63
N GLU A 239 -19.06 -18.65 1.52
CA GLU A 239 -20.48 -18.85 1.15
C GLU A 239 -20.77 -20.29 0.74
N GLU A 240 -19.86 -20.97 0.03
CA GLU A 240 -19.97 -22.38 -0.31
C GLU A 240 -20.00 -23.24 0.95
N ALA A 241 -19.10 -22.99 1.90
CA ALA A 241 -19.08 -23.67 3.19
C ALA A 241 -20.38 -23.41 3.97
N ARG A 242 -20.89 -22.17 3.96
CA ARG A 242 -22.16 -21.83 4.59
C ARG A 242 -23.35 -22.57 3.96
N ARG A 243 -23.41 -22.64 2.63
CA ARG A 243 -24.48 -23.36 1.90
C ARG A 243 -24.41 -24.86 2.17
N ALA A 244 -23.22 -25.45 2.13
CA ALA A 244 -23.02 -26.85 2.46
C ALA A 244 -23.46 -27.14 3.90
N PHE A 245 -23.10 -26.28 4.85
CA PHE A 245 -23.53 -26.37 6.22
C PHE A 245 -25.06 -26.38 6.37
N VAL A 246 -25.77 -25.42 5.77
CA VAL A 246 -27.25 -25.35 5.84
C VAL A 246 -27.90 -26.56 5.20
N ALA A 247 -27.38 -27.03 4.06
CA ALA A 247 -27.91 -28.19 3.38
C ALA A 247 -27.73 -29.47 4.24
N THR A 248 -26.53 -29.67 4.80
CA THR A 248 -26.25 -30.85 5.66
C THR A 248 -27.05 -30.80 6.95
N ALA A 249 -27.11 -29.62 7.62
CA ALA A 249 -27.93 -29.45 8.83
C ALA A 249 -29.41 -29.77 8.56
N SER A 250 -29.95 -29.31 7.44
CA SER A 250 -31.34 -29.60 7.06
C SER A 250 -31.57 -31.10 6.80
N HIS A 251 -30.61 -31.77 6.21
CA HIS A 251 -30.69 -33.24 5.99
C HIS A 251 -30.64 -34.02 7.30
N GLU A 252 -29.67 -33.65 8.18
CA GLU A 252 -29.50 -34.32 9.48
C GLU A 252 -30.66 -34.05 10.47
N LEU A 253 -31.41 -32.97 10.28
CA LEU A 253 -32.66 -32.70 11.02
C LEU A 253 -33.86 -33.50 10.43
N ARG A 254 -33.96 -33.62 9.10
CA ARG A 254 -35.11 -34.24 8.44
C ARG A 254 -35.20 -35.72 8.73
N THR A 255 -34.08 -36.45 8.69
CA THR A 255 -34.03 -37.91 8.86
C THR A 255 -34.63 -38.34 10.21
N PRO A 256 -34.17 -37.86 11.40
CA PRO A 256 -34.77 -38.28 12.66
C PRO A 256 -36.22 -37.78 12.83
N LEU A 257 -36.58 -36.63 12.23
CA LEU A 257 -37.94 -36.11 12.30
C LEU A 257 -38.91 -37.01 11.53
N THR A 258 -38.55 -37.45 10.32
CA THR A 258 -39.35 -38.39 9.56
C THR A 258 -39.50 -39.76 10.23
N SER A 259 -38.39 -40.26 10.86
CA SER A 259 -38.45 -41.48 11.65
C SER A 259 -39.35 -41.36 12.88
N LEU A 260 -39.30 -40.19 13.54
CA LEU A 260 -40.16 -39.89 14.69
C LEU A 260 -41.65 -39.86 14.26
N GLN A 261 -41.95 -39.18 13.16
CA GLN A 261 -43.31 -39.12 12.61
C GLN A 261 -43.85 -40.52 12.26
N GLY A 262 -43.08 -41.34 11.51
CA GLY A 262 -43.49 -42.69 11.16
C GLY A 262 -43.72 -43.59 12.38
N ASN A 263 -42.84 -43.48 13.41
CA ASN A 263 -43.04 -44.25 14.65
C ASN A 263 -44.32 -43.84 15.39
N LEU A 264 -44.64 -42.55 15.39
CA LEU A 264 -45.89 -42.03 16.03
C LEU A 264 -47.13 -42.43 15.21
N GLU A 265 -47.03 -42.40 13.85
CA GLU A 265 -48.14 -42.81 12.97
C GLU A 265 -48.46 -44.30 13.17
N LEU A 266 -47.46 -45.18 13.17
CA LEU A 266 -47.64 -46.60 13.45
C LEU A 266 -48.27 -46.84 14.83
N LEU A 267 -47.81 -46.14 15.85
CA LEU A 267 -48.37 -46.28 17.19
C LEU A 267 -49.82 -45.85 17.25
N THR A 268 -50.18 -44.78 16.48
CA THR A 268 -51.55 -44.30 16.39
C THR A 268 -52.44 -45.27 15.66
N GLU A 269 -51.98 -45.87 14.52
CA GLU A 269 -52.71 -46.87 13.77
C GLU A 269 -52.99 -48.14 14.59
N ASP A 270 -51.98 -48.60 15.36
CA ASP A 270 -52.10 -49.78 16.24
C ASP A 270 -53.11 -49.53 17.40
N LEU A 271 -53.10 -48.33 17.92
CA LEU A 271 -54.04 -47.86 18.97
C LEU A 271 -55.48 -47.85 18.41
N ASP A 272 -55.67 -47.23 17.23
CA ASP A 272 -57.00 -47.10 16.58
C ASP A 272 -57.55 -48.49 16.14
N ALA A 273 -56.70 -49.41 15.74
CA ALA A 273 -57.07 -50.77 15.37
C ALA A 273 -57.36 -51.64 16.59
N GLY A 274 -57.08 -51.22 17.81
CA GLY A 274 -57.19 -52.01 19.00
C GLY A 274 -56.18 -53.15 19.15
N HIS A 275 -55.09 -53.09 18.41
CA HIS A 275 -54.05 -54.11 18.37
C HIS A 275 -52.80 -53.70 19.17
N LEU A 276 -52.88 -52.71 20.05
CA LEU A 276 -51.73 -52.15 20.78
C LEU A 276 -51.11 -53.21 21.71
N ASP A 277 -49.95 -53.69 21.37
CA ASP A 277 -49.06 -54.42 22.31
C ASP A 277 -48.28 -53.42 23.18
N VAL A 278 -48.43 -53.52 24.48
CA VAL A 278 -47.80 -52.57 25.45
C VAL A 278 -46.29 -52.65 25.45
N GLU A 279 -45.68 -53.80 25.21
CA GLU A 279 -44.22 -53.97 25.11
C GLU A 279 -43.68 -53.33 23.82
N GLU A 280 -44.37 -53.54 22.69
CA GLU A 280 -44.02 -52.96 21.39
C GLU A 280 -44.21 -51.45 21.41
N ALA A 281 -45.35 -50.96 21.89
CA ALA A 281 -45.59 -49.54 22.11
C ALA A 281 -44.51 -48.88 22.99
N GLY A 282 -44.11 -49.56 24.07
CA GLY A 282 -43.04 -49.11 24.93
C GLY A 282 -41.68 -49.04 24.21
N ALA A 283 -41.40 -49.96 23.30
CA ALA A 283 -40.15 -49.96 22.48
C ALA A 283 -40.18 -48.77 21.48
N VAL A 284 -41.30 -48.56 20.80
CA VAL A 284 -41.48 -47.43 19.86
C VAL A 284 -41.32 -46.07 20.58
N LEU A 285 -41.96 -45.91 21.78
CA LEU A 285 -41.82 -44.73 22.57
C LEU A 285 -40.41 -44.46 23.06
N ARG A 286 -39.67 -45.49 23.51
CA ARG A 286 -38.23 -45.38 23.85
C ARG A 286 -37.40 -44.97 22.62
N GLY A 287 -37.68 -45.52 21.45
CA GLY A 287 -37.08 -45.12 20.19
C GLY A 287 -37.34 -43.65 19.85
N ALA A 288 -38.59 -43.23 19.93
CA ALA A 288 -39.00 -41.84 19.69
C ALA A 288 -38.33 -40.87 20.70
N GLN A 289 -38.24 -41.23 21.99
CA GLN A 289 -37.50 -40.41 22.99
C GLN A 289 -36.01 -40.36 22.68
N GLY A 290 -35.44 -41.43 22.12
CA GLY A 290 -34.04 -41.45 21.65
C GLY A 290 -33.80 -40.46 20.50
N GLN A 291 -34.73 -40.43 19.52
CA GLN A 291 -34.66 -39.51 18.39
C GLN A 291 -34.86 -38.03 18.85
N LEU A 292 -35.79 -37.80 19.78
CA LEU A 292 -36.01 -36.45 20.32
C LEU A 292 -34.75 -35.92 21.03
N ARG A 293 -34.07 -36.77 21.85
CA ARG A 293 -32.80 -36.40 22.49
C ARG A 293 -31.71 -36.11 21.47
N ARG A 294 -31.63 -36.88 20.39
CA ARG A 294 -30.69 -36.59 19.27
C ARG A 294 -30.98 -35.23 18.62
N LEU A 295 -32.25 -34.93 18.30
CA LEU A 295 -32.64 -33.63 17.75
C LEU A 295 -32.30 -32.46 18.68
N ALA A 296 -32.54 -32.60 19.98
CA ALA A 296 -32.22 -31.58 20.98
C ALA A 296 -30.70 -31.32 21.04
N ASN A 297 -29.88 -32.38 20.99
CA ASN A 297 -28.43 -32.24 20.93
C ASN A 297 -27.95 -31.54 19.64
N LEU A 298 -28.50 -31.93 18.47
CA LEU A 298 -28.16 -31.28 17.21
C LEU A 298 -28.52 -29.77 17.25
N ALA A 299 -29.72 -29.45 17.73
CA ALA A 299 -30.16 -28.06 17.86
C ALA A 299 -29.23 -27.25 18.78
N SER A 300 -28.79 -27.85 19.91
CA SER A 300 -27.82 -27.22 20.83
C SER A 300 -26.47 -27.02 20.14
N GLU A 301 -25.94 -28.01 19.41
CA GLU A 301 -24.67 -27.89 18.69
C GLU A 301 -24.73 -26.83 17.57
N LEU A 302 -25.88 -26.71 16.86
CA LEU A 302 -26.11 -25.70 15.84
C LEU A 302 -26.18 -24.29 16.46
N LEU A 303 -26.83 -24.14 17.63
CA LEU A 303 -26.87 -22.87 18.35
C LEU A 303 -25.49 -22.45 18.86
N ASP A 304 -24.70 -23.39 19.39
CA ASP A 304 -23.31 -23.12 19.80
C ASP A 304 -22.48 -22.63 18.61
N LEU A 305 -22.59 -23.30 17.48
CA LEU A 305 -21.88 -22.92 16.27
C LEU A 305 -22.34 -21.55 15.75
N SER A 306 -23.65 -21.27 15.78
CA SER A 306 -24.21 -19.97 15.39
C SER A 306 -23.67 -18.84 16.28
N ARG A 307 -23.57 -19.07 17.59
CA ARG A 307 -22.98 -18.09 18.54
C ARG A 307 -21.50 -17.87 18.27
N LEU A 308 -20.78 -18.94 17.93
CA LEU A 308 -19.40 -18.85 17.52
C LEU A 308 -19.26 -18.07 16.21
N ASP A 309 -20.04 -18.37 15.19
CA ASP A 309 -19.99 -17.65 13.90
C ASP A 309 -20.39 -16.16 14.05
N ALA A 310 -21.27 -15.82 15.01
CA ALA A 310 -21.65 -14.44 15.34
C ALA A 310 -20.57 -13.63 16.08
N GLY A 311 -19.44 -14.24 16.42
CA GLY A 311 -18.31 -13.52 17.03
C GLY A 311 -18.53 -13.11 18.50
N VAL A 312 -19.41 -13.82 19.24
CA VAL A 312 -19.62 -13.55 20.67
C VAL A 312 -18.27 -13.63 21.40
N GLU A 313 -17.93 -12.57 22.10
CA GLU A 313 -16.70 -12.50 22.88
C GLU A 313 -16.75 -13.49 24.04
N LEU A 314 -15.69 -14.32 24.17
CA LEU A 314 -15.49 -15.19 25.31
C LEU A 314 -14.81 -14.39 26.42
N ARG A 315 -15.21 -14.68 27.67
CA ARG A 315 -14.53 -14.10 28.82
C ARG A 315 -13.10 -14.65 28.89
N ARG A 316 -12.22 -13.86 29.46
CA ARG A 316 -10.85 -14.27 29.69
C ARG A 316 -10.54 -14.10 31.18
N GLU A 317 -10.56 -15.20 31.87
CA GLU A 317 -10.28 -15.23 33.29
C GLU A 317 -9.44 -16.47 33.65
N PRO A 318 -8.72 -16.49 34.79
CA PRO A 318 -8.00 -17.67 35.24
C PRO A 318 -8.95 -18.81 35.55
N VAL A 319 -8.75 -19.94 34.90
CA VAL A 319 -9.52 -21.18 35.09
C VAL A 319 -8.62 -22.28 35.61
N GLU A 320 -8.97 -22.91 36.71
CA GLU A 320 -8.29 -24.11 37.18
C GLU A 320 -8.82 -25.34 36.43
N ILE A 321 -8.01 -25.86 35.49
CA ILE A 321 -8.43 -26.92 34.58
C ILE A 321 -8.66 -28.24 35.27
N GLY A 322 -7.90 -28.57 36.31
CA GLY A 322 -8.05 -29.82 37.04
C GLY A 322 -9.38 -29.90 37.81
N GLU A 323 -9.81 -28.82 38.48
CA GLU A 323 -11.12 -28.75 39.15
C GLU A 323 -12.26 -28.79 38.14
N LEU A 324 -12.13 -28.00 37.05
CA LEU A 324 -13.11 -28.00 35.99
C LEU A 324 -13.27 -29.38 35.36
N ALA A 325 -12.17 -30.08 35.08
CA ALA A 325 -12.20 -31.45 34.56
C ALA A 325 -12.91 -32.42 35.48
N ARG A 326 -12.67 -32.32 36.79
CA ARG A 326 -13.38 -33.14 37.82
C ARG A 326 -14.88 -32.82 37.86
N ALA A 327 -15.24 -31.54 37.84
CA ALA A 327 -16.65 -31.13 37.82
C ALA A 327 -17.39 -31.66 36.58
N VAL A 328 -16.77 -31.52 35.40
CA VAL A 328 -17.33 -32.04 34.15
C VAL A 328 -17.39 -33.57 34.16
N ALA A 329 -16.36 -34.26 34.63
CA ALA A 329 -16.36 -35.73 34.70
C ALA A 329 -17.49 -36.28 35.60
N ALA A 330 -17.83 -35.61 36.69
CA ALA A 330 -18.94 -35.96 37.56
C ALA A 330 -20.30 -35.95 36.83
N GLU A 331 -20.50 -35.07 35.84
CA GLU A 331 -21.72 -35.04 35.04
C GLU A 331 -21.93 -36.35 34.23
N PHE A 332 -20.87 -37.11 33.98
CA PHE A 332 -20.91 -38.35 33.19
C PHE A 332 -21.00 -39.62 34.02
N GLU A 333 -21.01 -39.57 35.35
CA GLU A 333 -20.94 -40.70 36.24
C GLU A 333 -22.04 -41.77 35.99
N LEU A 334 -23.27 -41.37 35.78
CA LEU A 334 -24.36 -42.27 35.47
C LEU A 334 -24.16 -42.95 34.09
N ARG A 335 -23.78 -42.18 33.09
CA ARG A 335 -23.58 -42.66 31.71
C ARG A 335 -22.39 -43.60 31.57
N THR A 336 -21.34 -43.40 32.38
CA THR A 336 -20.17 -44.31 32.43
C THR A 336 -20.53 -45.64 33.06
N ARG A 337 -21.35 -45.63 34.14
CA ARG A 337 -21.88 -46.85 34.76
C ARG A 337 -22.76 -47.64 33.78
N ASP A 338 -23.69 -46.97 33.09
CA ASP A 338 -24.57 -47.63 32.09
C ASP A 338 -23.80 -48.29 30.96
N ARG A 339 -22.63 -47.72 30.59
CA ARG A 339 -21.77 -48.28 29.54
C ARG A 339 -20.65 -49.20 30.03
N SER A 340 -20.55 -49.37 31.36
CA SER A 340 -19.46 -50.15 31.99
C SER A 340 -18.07 -49.65 31.58
N VAL A 341 -17.89 -48.34 31.48
CA VAL A 341 -16.62 -47.67 31.16
C VAL A 341 -16.15 -46.87 32.40
N ALA A 342 -14.90 -47.02 32.80
CA ALA A 342 -14.34 -46.21 33.88
C ALA A 342 -13.93 -44.82 33.38
N LEU A 343 -14.18 -43.75 34.16
CA LEU A 343 -13.70 -42.39 33.87
C LEU A 343 -12.74 -41.98 34.99
N GLU A 344 -11.46 -41.97 34.66
CA GLU A 344 -10.37 -41.67 35.59
C GLU A 344 -9.87 -40.24 35.37
N VAL A 345 -10.14 -39.34 36.35
CA VAL A 345 -9.50 -38.01 36.36
C VAL A 345 -8.24 -38.12 37.21
N VAL A 346 -7.09 -38.03 36.56
CA VAL A 346 -5.78 -38.11 37.23
C VAL A 346 -5.53 -36.77 37.94
N PRO A 347 -5.39 -36.77 39.28
CA PRO A 347 -5.13 -35.52 39.98
C PRO A 347 -3.78 -34.94 39.55
N PRO A 348 -3.70 -33.67 39.17
CA PRO A 348 -2.42 -33.04 38.90
C PRO A 348 -1.58 -32.86 40.18
N THR A 349 -0.27 -32.70 40.02
CA THR A 349 0.65 -32.47 41.16
C THR A 349 0.44 -31.13 41.87
N GLY A 350 -0.33 -30.22 41.26
CA GLY A 350 -0.70 -28.91 41.77
C GLY A 350 -1.77 -28.28 40.87
N PRO A 351 -2.32 -27.11 41.26
CA PRO A 351 -3.34 -26.47 40.47
C PRO A 351 -2.81 -26.08 39.08
N VAL A 352 -3.60 -26.35 38.02
CA VAL A 352 -3.25 -26.04 36.62
C VAL A 352 -4.16 -24.92 36.12
N TRP A 353 -3.59 -23.72 36.03
CA TRP A 353 -4.30 -22.51 35.66
C TRP A 353 -4.12 -22.17 34.19
N ALA A 354 -5.21 -21.84 33.53
CA ALA A 354 -5.21 -21.37 32.12
C ALA A 354 -6.04 -20.09 31.96
N ALA A 355 -5.70 -19.31 30.96
CA ALA A 355 -6.52 -18.21 30.51
C ALA A 355 -7.71 -18.73 29.66
N GLY A 356 -8.94 -18.44 30.09
CA GLY A 356 -10.08 -18.88 29.31
C GLY A 356 -11.43 -18.48 29.90
N ASP A 357 -12.48 -18.82 29.17
CA ASP A 357 -13.86 -18.77 29.66
C ASP A 357 -14.21 -20.13 30.25
N PRO A 358 -14.58 -20.22 31.57
CA PRO A 358 -14.86 -21.51 32.22
C PRO A 358 -15.93 -22.29 31.49
N GLY A 359 -16.98 -21.62 30.97
CA GLY A 359 -18.06 -22.26 30.22
C GLY A 359 -17.58 -22.87 28.91
N ALA A 360 -16.70 -22.14 28.17
CA ALA A 360 -16.11 -22.63 26.96
C ALA A 360 -15.15 -23.79 27.17
N VAL A 361 -14.27 -23.73 28.19
CA VAL A 361 -13.36 -24.81 28.55
C VAL A 361 -14.14 -26.04 29.01
N ALA A 362 -15.19 -25.88 29.85
CA ALA A 362 -16.08 -26.97 30.25
C ALA A 362 -16.79 -27.59 29.03
N ARG A 363 -17.20 -26.76 28.04
CA ARG A 363 -17.83 -27.27 26.80
C ARG A 363 -16.87 -28.15 26.01
N VAL A 364 -15.60 -27.72 25.84
CA VAL A 364 -14.58 -28.57 25.20
C VAL A 364 -14.36 -29.86 25.97
N ALA A 365 -14.23 -29.81 27.29
CA ALA A 365 -14.07 -30.99 28.12
C ALA A 365 -15.26 -31.98 27.95
N ARG A 366 -16.53 -31.48 27.96
CA ARG A 366 -17.73 -32.31 27.73
C ARG A 366 -17.69 -32.97 26.35
N ILE A 367 -17.33 -32.24 25.30
CA ILE A 367 -17.21 -32.77 23.94
C ILE A 367 -16.19 -33.91 23.89
N LEU A 368 -15.01 -33.72 24.51
CA LEU A 368 -13.96 -34.74 24.51
C LEU A 368 -14.33 -35.98 25.33
N ILE A 369 -14.94 -35.79 26.50
CA ILE A 369 -15.38 -36.92 27.34
C ILE A 369 -16.56 -37.67 26.70
N ASP A 370 -17.54 -36.96 26.11
CA ASP A 370 -18.64 -37.58 25.39
C ASP A 370 -18.14 -38.41 24.18
N ASN A 371 -17.17 -37.84 23.43
CA ASN A 371 -16.54 -38.55 22.33
C ASN A 371 -15.79 -39.82 22.84
N ALA A 372 -14.98 -39.70 23.87
CA ALA A 372 -14.27 -40.82 24.49
C ALA A 372 -15.23 -41.92 24.98
N LEU A 373 -16.32 -41.54 25.65
CA LEU A 373 -17.34 -42.46 26.16
C LEU A 373 -18.09 -43.19 25.06
N ARG A 374 -18.30 -42.53 23.93
CA ARG A 374 -18.96 -43.11 22.76
C ARG A 374 -18.15 -44.23 22.13
N PHE A 375 -16.81 -44.05 22.02
CA PHE A 375 -15.93 -44.95 21.32
C PHE A 375 -15.16 -45.91 22.22
N SER A 376 -15.21 -45.77 23.53
CA SER A 376 -14.56 -46.69 24.46
C SER A 376 -15.36 -48.01 24.53
N PRO A 377 -14.70 -49.18 24.45
CA PRO A 377 -15.31 -50.47 24.73
C PRO A 377 -15.69 -50.60 26.20
N ALA A 378 -16.70 -51.45 26.51
CA ALA A 378 -17.05 -51.76 27.89
C ALA A 378 -15.85 -52.43 28.60
N GLY A 379 -15.64 -52.09 29.85
CA GLY A 379 -14.53 -52.58 30.68
C GLY A 379 -13.25 -51.76 30.56
N GLU A 380 -13.16 -50.82 29.61
CA GLU A 380 -12.00 -49.95 29.42
C GLU A 380 -12.13 -48.63 30.21
N ALA A 381 -11.00 -47.93 30.36
CA ALA A 381 -10.94 -46.65 31.09
C ALA A 381 -10.63 -45.47 30.18
N ILE A 382 -11.40 -44.37 30.33
CA ILE A 382 -11.11 -43.06 29.79
C ILE A 382 -10.26 -42.32 30.80
N ARG A 383 -9.14 -41.74 30.36
CA ARG A 383 -8.27 -40.96 31.24
C ARG A 383 -8.31 -39.49 30.90
N VAL A 384 -8.54 -38.65 31.91
CA VAL A 384 -8.52 -37.20 31.83
C VAL A 384 -7.36 -36.69 32.68
N THR A 385 -6.48 -35.89 32.08
CA THR A 385 -5.27 -35.39 32.71
C THR A 385 -5.12 -33.88 32.47
N ALA A 386 -4.89 -33.11 33.55
CA ALA A 386 -4.53 -31.70 33.42
C ALA A 386 -3.06 -31.54 33.86
N ALA A 387 -2.27 -30.82 33.06
CA ALA A 387 -0.85 -30.60 33.30
C ALA A 387 -0.34 -29.30 32.65
N TYR A 388 0.82 -28.85 33.12
CA TYR A 388 1.60 -27.86 32.41
C TYR A 388 2.54 -28.54 31.40
N HIS A 389 2.62 -28.00 30.19
CA HIS A 389 3.58 -28.42 29.16
C HIS A 389 4.28 -27.18 28.60
N GLY A 390 5.50 -26.93 29.06
CA GLY A 390 6.20 -25.69 28.74
C GLY A 390 5.47 -24.46 29.31
N ASP A 391 5.16 -23.51 28.42
CA ASP A 391 4.44 -22.28 28.72
C ASP A 391 2.90 -22.40 28.55
N ARG A 392 2.38 -23.63 28.45
CA ARG A 392 0.98 -23.91 28.20
C ARG A 392 0.37 -24.80 29.26
N ALA A 393 -0.91 -24.57 29.53
CA ALA A 393 -1.74 -25.49 30.31
C ALA A 393 -2.44 -26.43 29.31
N THR A 394 -2.52 -27.72 29.64
CA THR A 394 -3.11 -28.76 28.81
C THR A 394 -4.18 -29.55 29.56
N LEU A 395 -5.27 -29.85 28.83
CA LEU A 395 -6.27 -30.83 29.21
C LEU A 395 -6.23 -31.96 28.17
N GLU A 396 -5.91 -33.15 28.61
CA GLU A 396 -5.85 -34.36 27.80
C GLU A 396 -6.98 -35.29 28.14
N VAL A 397 -7.68 -35.81 27.10
CA VAL A 397 -8.65 -36.89 27.22
C VAL A 397 -8.20 -38.04 26.32
N ALA A 398 -7.92 -39.21 26.90
CA ALA A 398 -7.46 -40.40 26.22
C ALA A 398 -8.43 -41.56 26.42
N ASP A 399 -8.86 -42.15 25.33
CA ASP A 399 -9.72 -43.35 25.30
C ASP A 399 -8.94 -44.61 24.88
N ARG A 400 -9.63 -45.78 24.91
CA ARG A 400 -9.14 -47.06 24.47
C ARG A 400 -9.96 -47.63 23.28
N GLY A 401 -10.58 -46.73 22.54
CA GLY A 401 -11.37 -47.08 21.39
C GLY A 401 -10.54 -47.52 20.18
N PRO A 402 -11.16 -47.57 18.98
CA PRO A 402 -10.49 -48.00 17.75
C PRO A 402 -9.44 -46.99 17.24
N GLY A 403 -9.37 -45.78 17.87
CA GLY A 403 -8.51 -44.70 17.44
C GLY A 403 -8.97 -44.04 16.15
N VAL A 404 -8.14 -43.11 15.64
CA VAL A 404 -8.36 -42.34 14.43
C VAL A 404 -7.28 -42.71 13.42
N LEU A 405 -7.63 -42.86 12.14
CA LEU A 405 -6.66 -43.08 11.08
C LEU A 405 -5.80 -41.84 10.86
N GLN A 406 -4.56 -42.04 10.46
CA GLN A 406 -3.60 -40.93 10.33
C GLN A 406 -4.03 -39.92 9.25
N ASP A 407 -4.66 -40.35 8.19
CA ASP A 407 -5.22 -39.55 7.11
C ASP A 407 -6.53 -38.84 7.47
N GLU A 408 -7.21 -39.28 8.54
CA GLU A 408 -8.42 -38.66 9.07
C GLU A 408 -8.14 -37.64 10.21
N GLY A 409 -6.91 -37.54 10.70
CA GLY A 409 -6.55 -36.79 11.89
C GLY A 409 -6.93 -35.30 11.89
N GLU A 410 -6.90 -34.66 10.71
CA GLU A 410 -7.38 -33.29 10.51
C GLU A 410 -8.86 -33.23 10.14
N LEU A 411 -9.35 -34.18 9.36
CA LEU A 411 -10.72 -34.20 8.86
C LEU A 411 -11.77 -34.36 9.98
N ILE A 412 -11.46 -35.06 11.06
CA ILE A 412 -12.39 -35.23 12.20
C ILE A 412 -12.77 -33.93 12.90
N PHE A 413 -12.01 -32.85 12.68
CA PHE A 413 -12.29 -31.50 13.18
C PHE A 413 -13.10 -30.65 12.22
N GLU A 414 -13.41 -31.15 11.02
CA GLU A 414 -14.28 -30.45 10.09
C GLU A 414 -15.77 -30.67 10.44
N ARG A 415 -16.61 -29.71 10.09
CA ARG A 415 -18.04 -29.75 10.39
C ARG A 415 -18.70 -30.92 9.67
N PHE A 416 -19.51 -31.71 10.37
CA PHE A 416 -20.24 -32.91 9.88
C PHE A 416 -19.34 -34.06 9.40
N GLN A 417 -18.06 -34.03 9.68
CA GLN A 417 -17.16 -35.14 9.36
C GLN A 417 -17.23 -36.25 10.44
N ARG A 418 -17.19 -37.47 9.99
CA ARG A 418 -17.17 -38.70 10.82
C ARG A 418 -16.04 -39.59 10.37
N GLY A 419 -15.30 -40.18 11.31
CA GLY A 419 -14.29 -41.16 10.98
C GLY A 419 -14.94 -42.42 10.37
N THR A 420 -14.25 -43.07 9.46
CA THR A 420 -14.78 -44.26 8.73
C THR A 420 -15.01 -45.49 9.62
N ARG A 421 -14.36 -45.55 10.79
CA ARG A 421 -14.50 -46.62 11.78
C ARG A 421 -15.71 -46.47 12.71
N THR A 422 -16.52 -45.42 12.58
CA THR A 422 -17.68 -45.15 13.40
C THR A 422 -18.92 -45.85 12.84
N GLY A 423 -19.20 -47.05 13.24
CA GLY A 423 -20.44 -47.74 12.83
C GLY A 423 -21.67 -47.08 13.43
N GLY A 424 -22.61 -46.64 12.59
CA GLY A 424 -24.04 -46.36 12.78
C GLY A 424 -24.55 -45.45 13.94
N GLU A 425 -23.94 -45.45 15.11
CA GLU A 425 -24.40 -44.74 16.32
C GLU A 425 -23.66 -43.39 16.61
N GLY A 426 -23.01 -42.82 15.58
CA GLY A 426 -22.23 -41.59 15.73
C GLY A 426 -23.07 -40.33 15.90
N GLY A 427 -22.53 -39.33 16.61
CA GLY A 427 -23.04 -37.96 16.63
C GLY A 427 -23.02 -37.28 15.27
N PHE A 428 -23.43 -36.03 15.21
CA PHE A 428 -23.55 -35.28 13.97
C PHE A 428 -22.23 -34.78 13.37
N GLY A 429 -21.07 -35.04 14.04
CA GLY A 429 -19.76 -34.55 13.57
C GLY A 429 -19.54 -33.06 13.76
N LEU A 430 -20.26 -32.43 14.70
CA LEU A 430 -20.11 -31.02 15.01
C LEU A 430 -19.28 -30.78 16.29
N GLY A 431 -19.29 -31.72 17.23
CA GLY A 431 -18.66 -31.55 18.55
C GLY A 431 -17.17 -31.19 18.46
N LEU A 432 -16.35 -31.98 17.75
CA LEU A 432 -14.91 -31.69 17.62
C LEU A 432 -14.63 -30.40 16.86
N ALA A 433 -15.46 -30.05 15.88
CA ALA A 433 -15.36 -28.76 15.16
C ALA A 433 -15.64 -27.58 16.09
N ILE A 434 -16.68 -27.68 16.94
CA ILE A 434 -16.98 -26.69 18.00
C ILE A 434 -15.84 -26.62 18.99
N GLY A 435 -15.31 -27.75 19.45
CA GLY A 435 -14.19 -27.81 20.38
C GLY A 435 -12.93 -27.12 19.84
N ARG A 436 -12.61 -27.35 18.55
CA ARG A 436 -11.46 -26.70 17.89
C ARG A 436 -11.64 -25.18 17.75
N GLU A 437 -12.82 -24.75 17.37
CA GLU A 437 -13.13 -23.32 17.27
C GLU A 437 -13.09 -22.61 18.63
N LEU A 438 -13.64 -23.23 19.68
CA LEU A 438 -13.54 -22.71 21.05
C LEU A 438 -12.08 -22.61 21.50
N ALA A 439 -11.29 -23.67 21.31
CA ALA A 439 -9.88 -23.68 21.64
C ALA A 439 -9.12 -22.54 20.95
N HIS A 440 -9.36 -22.36 19.64
CA HIS A 440 -8.75 -21.27 18.86
C HIS A 440 -9.12 -19.89 19.39
N ARG A 441 -10.37 -19.64 19.72
CA ARG A 441 -10.85 -18.36 20.29
C ARG A 441 -10.30 -18.08 21.69
N LEU A 442 -10.02 -19.11 22.46
CA LEU A 442 -9.33 -19.00 23.74
C LEU A 442 -7.82 -18.75 23.60
N GLY A 443 -7.29 -18.61 22.37
CA GLY A 443 -5.85 -18.45 22.11
C GLY A 443 -5.05 -19.75 22.30
N GLY A 444 -5.73 -20.88 22.25
CA GLY A 444 -5.18 -22.23 22.38
C GLY A 444 -5.35 -23.05 21.10
N GLN A 445 -5.22 -24.36 21.26
CA GLN A 445 -5.35 -25.35 20.19
C GLN A 445 -5.97 -26.65 20.71
N LEU A 446 -6.82 -27.28 19.93
CA LEU A 446 -7.27 -28.65 20.13
C LEU A 446 -6.69 -29.55 19.03
N ALA A 447 -5.98 -30.58 19.42
CA ALA A 447 -5.30 -31.48 18.49
C ALA A 447 -5.47 -32.96 18.88
N LEU A 448 -5.37 -33.84 17.92
CA LEU A 448 -5.22 -35.27 18.11
C LEU A 448 -3.74 -35.57 18.28
N ALA A 449 -3.37 -36.15 19.41
CA ALA A 449 -2.02 -36.62 19.69
C ALA A 449 -1.87 -38.12 19.44
N PRO A 450 -0.69 -38.60 19.05
CA PRO A 450 -0.47 -40.03 18.89
C PRO A 450 -0.69 -40.77 20.22
N PRO A 451 -1.32 -41.96 20.21
CA PRO A 451 -1.46 -42.75 21.43
C PRO A 451 -0.09 -43.17 21.98
N PRO A 452 0.04 -43.45 23.29
CA PRO A 452 1.28 -43.96 23.86
C PRO A 452 1.70 -45.27 23.17
N ALA A 453 3.01 -45.50 23.07
CA ALA A 453 3.55 -46.67 22.41
C ALA A 453 2.90 -48.01 22.91
N GLY A 454 2.42 -48.81 21.98
CA GLY A 454 1.76 -50.11 22.29
C GLY A 454 0.32 -49.99 22.81
N LYS A 455 -0.32 -48.80 22.75
CA LYS A 455 -1.73 -48.61 23.17
C LYS A 455 -2.56 -48.21 21.94
N THR A 456 -3.82 -48.68 21.88
CA THR A 456 -4.84 -48.24 20.95
C THR A 456 -5.70 -47.13 21.57
N GLY A 457 -6.46 -46.37 20.75
CA GLY A 457 -7.38 -45.36 21.19
C GLY A 457 -7.05 -43.98 20.61
N ALA A 458 -7.87 -43.00 20.89
CA ALA A 458 -7.62 -41.59 20.54
C ALA A 458 -7.18 -40.79 21.79
N ARG A 459 -6.33 -39.79 21.52
CA ARG A 459 -5.82 -38.88 22.55
C ARG A 459 -5.98 -37.45 22.09
N PHE A 460 -6.98 -36.76 22.62
CA PHE A 460 -7.24 -35.36 22.32
C PHE A 460 -6.60 -34.47 23.36
N VAL A 461 -5.91 -33.41 22.93
CA VAL A 461 -5.20 -32.46 23.78
C VAL A 461 -5.68 -31.06 23.50
N LEU A 462 -6.31 -30.43 24.47
CA LEU A 462 -6.58 -28.99 24.50
C LEU A 462 -5.39 -28.31 25.14
N THR A 463 -4.84 -27.32 24.44
CA THR A 463 -3.71 -26.50 24.92
C THR A 463 -4.17 -25.06 25.05
N LEU A 464 -3.94 -24.43 26.20
CA LEU A 464 -4.36 -23.06 26.51
C LEU A 464 -3.18 -22.22 27.02
N PRO A 465 -3.21 -20.88 26.88
CA PRO A 465 -2.25 -20.00 27.54
C PRO A 465 -2.38 -20.08 29.05
N ILE A 466 -1.28 -19.92 29.81
CA ILE A 466 -1.29 -19.87 31.25
C ILE A 466 -1.75 -18.47 31.70
N GLU A 467 -2.62 -18.43 32.73
CA GLU A 467 -2.98 -17.21 33.45
C GLU A 467 -3.22 -17.57 34.91
N LEU A 468 -2.43 -16.98 35.80
CA LEU A 468 -2.56 -17.20 37.23
C LEU A 468 -3.62 -16.27 37.84
N PRO A 469 -4.36 -16.70 38.89
CA PRO A 469 -5.30 -15.82 39.58
C PRO A 469 -4.55 -14.65 40.22
N ARG A 470 -5.11 -13.44 40.05
CA ARG A 470 -4.57 -12.23 40.70
C ARG A 470 -4.83 -12.36 42.20
N GLY A 471 -3.78 -12.66 43.02
CA GLY A 471 -3.93 -12.70 44.45
C GLY A 471 -3.17 -13.81 45.18
N SER A 472 -2.36 -14.64 44.52
CA SER A 472 -1.42 -15.56 45.19
C SER A 472 -0.01 -14.97 45.30
N SER A 473 0.13 -13.67 45.60
CA SER A 473 1.36 -13.19 46.21
C SER A 473 1.31 -13.71 47.66
N THR A 474 2.07 -14.76 47.93
CA THR A 474 2.45 -15.21 49.26
C THR A 474 2.78 -13.98 50.10
N GLU A 475 1.98 -13.75 51.17
CA GLU A 475 2.43 -13.03 52.34
C GLU A 475 3.59 -13.83 52.93
N ASP A 476 4.79 -13.57 52.41
CA ASP A 476 6.04 -13.99 53.06
C ASP A 476 6.61 -12.76 53.78
N GLY A 477 6.54 -12.85 55.09
CA GLY A 477 7.49 -12.24 55.99
C GLY A 477 7.26 -10.79 56.36
N ASP A 478 6.22 -10.52 57.15
CA ASP A 478 6.33 -9.49 58.18
C ASP A 478 7.30 -10.00 59.28
N ALA A 479 8.60 -9.83 59.02
CA ALA A 479 9.62 -9.92 60.05
C ALA A 479 9.69 -8.54 60.72
N GLY A 480 9.07 -8.44 61.89
CA GLY A 480 8.98 -7.26 62.72
C GLY A 480 10.29 -6.48 62.82
N ASP A 481 10.21 -5.24 62.47
CA ASP A 481 11.19 -4.22 62.84
C ASP A 481 10.87 -3.72 64.26
N ALA A 482 11.57 -4.26 65.26
CA ALA A 482 11.53 -3.80 66.64
C ALA A 482 12.32 -2.48 66.74
N PRO A 483 11.77 -1.43 67.36
CA PRO A 483 12.50 -0.18 67.53
C PRO A 483 13.66 -0.36 68.53
N ALA A 484 14.87 -0.05 68.12
CA ALA A 484 16.05 0.04 68.93
C ALA A 484 15.92 1.19 69.95
N GLU A 485 15.77 0.90 71.20
CA GLU A 485 15.93 1.83 72.32
C GLU A 485 17.39 2.30 72.42
N HIS A 486 17.59 3.60 72.32
CA HIS A 486 18.84 4.29 72.65
C HIS A 486 18.97 4.36 74.20
N PRO A 487 20.04 3.90 74.84
CA PRO A 487 20.30 4.23 76.22
C PRO A 487 20.97 5.60 76.35
N THR A 488 20.30 6.53 77.02
CA THR A 488 20.89 7.71 77.61
C THR A 488 21.76 7.33 78.78
N LEU A 489 23.01 7.77 78.79
CA LEU A 489 23.93 7.79 79.93
C LEU A 489 24.12 9.17 80.50
N PRO A 490 24.53 9.27 81.77
CA PRO A 490 24.26 10.40 82.65
C PRO A 490 25.09 11.65 82.44
#